data_867f1f6c0df58014e49279be41b6bf6b
#
_entry.id   867f1f6c0df58014e49279be41b6bf6b
#
_cell.length_a   1.000
_cell.length_b   1.000
_cell.length_c   1.000
_cell.angle_alpha   90.00
_cell.angle_beta   90.00
_cell.angle_gamma   90.00
#
_symmetry.space_group_name_H-M   'P 1'
#
loop_
_entity.id
_entity.type
_entity.pdbx_description
1 polymer ?
#
loop_
_entity_poly.entity_id
_entity_poly.type
_entity_poly.pdbx_seq_one_letter_code
_entity_poly.pdbx_strand_id
1 'polypeptide(L)'
;MKQQLFTKVLGATAIALCSLTVISQPSHARPTLGESRFWCSTSTGVPMTVYQNPQGAIEPWIEWASDYFSGSGYNPTTRCQLVSQRLETYRRNRQLKYITVGVMNGQNVICTANQVNGVCQNLIYTLRRGQDPIASLYNLLAWRQGQVEMPSTNESSKIPYIDVMEKLR
;
A
#
# COMPACT_ATOMS: atom_id res chain seq x y z
N MET A 1 25.33 2.41 -87.72
CA MET A 1 25.80 2.91 -86.46
C MET A 1 24.56 3.28 -85.63
N LYS A 2 24.13 2.42 -84.71
CA LYS A 2 23.01 2.67 -83.83
C LYS A 2 23.50 2.58 -82.38
N GLN A 3 23.54 3.71 -81.66
CA GLN A 3 23.84 3.74 -80.25
C GLN A 3 22.56 3.42 -79.47
N GLN A 4 22.66 2.46 -78.60
CA GLN A 4 21.63 2.11 -77.61
C GLN A 4 21.88 2.85 -76.31
N LEU A 5 20.93 3.73 -75.97
CA LEU A 5 20.93 4.40 -74.65
C LEU A 5 20.37 3.41 -73.61
N PHE A 6 21.19 3.08 -72.60
CA PHE A 6 20.73 2.38 -71.42
C PHE A 6 20.23 3.35 -70.36
N THR A 7 18.92 3.37 -70.15
CA THR A 7 18.30 4.15 -69.07
C THR A 7 18.41 3.35 -67.76
N LYS A 8 19.17 3.84 -66.79
CA LYS A 8 19.26 3.28 -65.45
C LYS A 8 18.05 3.79 -64.66
N VAL A 9 17.17 2.89 -64.24
CA VAL A 9 16.10 3.12 -63.27
C VAL A 9 16.66 2.98 -61.87
N LEU A 10 16.75 4.07 -61.12
CA LEU A 10 17.09 4.09 -59.70
C LEU A 10 15.80 3.81 -58.91
N GLY A 11 15.68 2.58 -58.37
CA GLY A 11 14.64 2.25 -57.41
C GLY A 11 14.98 2.80 -56.01
N ALA A 12 14.24 3.77 -55.53
CA ALA A 12 14.33 4.25 -54.18
C ALA A 12 13.51 3.34 -53.29
N THR A 13 14.14 2.49 -52.49
CA THR A 13 13.51 1.70 -51.43
C THR A 13 13.36 2.58 -50.20
N ALA A 14 12.15 3.04 -49.89
CA ALA A 14 11.83 3.72 -48.62
C ALA A 14 11.70 2.65 -47.52
N ILE A 15 12.65 2.64 -46.61
CA ILE A 15 12.60 1.81 -45.38
C ILE A 15 11.76 2.58 -44.37
N ALA A 16 10.52 2.17 -44.14
CA ALA A 16 9.68 2.70 -43.07
C ALA A 16 10.15 2.10 -41.73
N LEU A 17 10.86 2.91 -40.93
CA LEU A 17 11.20 2.59 -39.55
C LEU A 17 9.94 2.70 -38.69
N CYS A 18 9.24 1.58 -38.44
CA CYS A 18 8.21 1.49 -37.43
C CYS A 18 8.85 1.54 -36.05
N SER A 19 8.85 2.71 -35.42
CA SER A 19 9.23 2.86 -34.02
C SER A 19 8.16 2.21 -33.14
N LEU A 20 8.40 0.98 -32.68
CA LEU A 20 7.60 0.34 -31.66
C LEU A 20 7.87 1.03 -30.33
N THR A 21 7.00 1.95 -29.95
CA THR A 21 6.98 2.48 -28.58
C THR A 21 6.48 1.36 -27.66
N VAL A 22 7.41 0.71 -26.99
CA VAL A 22 7.11 -0.25 -25.91
C VAL A 22 6.56 0.57 -24.76
N ILE A 23 5.25 0.61 -24.60
CA ILE A 23 4.60 1.13 -23.40
C ILE A 23 4.89 0.12 -22.29
N SER A 24 5.90 0.41 -21.46
CA SER A 24 6.18 -0.36 -20.26
C SER A 24 5.02 -0.18 -19.28
N GLN A 25 4.06 -1.09 -19.29
CA GLN A 25 3.06 -1.16 -18.22
C GLN A 25 3.81 -1.53 -16.93
N PRO A 26 3.56 -0.83 -15.81
CA PRO A 26 4.09 -1.26 -14.54
C PRO A 26 3.54 -2.66 -14.24
N SER A 27 4.36 -3.67 -14.42
CA SER A 27 4.02 -5.03 -14.06
C SER A 27 3.92 -5.10 -12.53
N HIS A 28 2.72 -5.20 -12.01
CA HIS A 28 2.50 -5.62 -10.62
C HIS A 28 2.92 -7.10 -10.53
N ALA A 29 4.22 -7.34 -10.44
CA ALA A 29 4.74 -8.67 -10.23
C ALA A 29 4.13 -9.26 -8.96
N ARG A 30 3.40 -10.36 -9.08
CA ARG A 30 2.92 -11.12 -7.92
C ARG A 30 4.15 -11.60 -7.15
N PRO A 31 4.17 -11.47 -5.81
CA PRO A 31 5.27 -11.98 -5.02
C PRO A 31 5.44 -13.48 -5.24
N THR A 32 6.68 -13.91 -5.30
CA THR A 32 7.03 -15.34 -5.29
C THR A 32 6.79 -15.93 -3.89
N LEU A 33 6.52 -17.23 -3.82
CA LEU A 33 6.42 -17.96 -2.55
C LEU A 33 7.69 -17.70 -1.70
N GLY A 34 7.50 -17.32 -0.45
CA GLY A 34 8.60 -16.98 0.48
C GLY A 34 8.92 -15.48 0.60
N GLU A 35 8.38 -14.63 -0.29
CA GLU A 35 8.56 -13.17 -0.19
C GLU A 35 7.36 -12.51 0.47
N SER A 36 7.49 -12.19 1.76
CA SER A 36 6.46 -11.43 2.47
C SER A 36 6.51 -9.95 2.11
N ARG A 37 5.35 -9.31 1.87
CA ARG A 37 5.27 -7.87 1.57
C ARG A 37 3.89 -7.28 1.74
N PHE A 38 3.85 -5.95 1.86
CA PHE A 38 2.63 -5.15 1.76
C PHE A 38 2.46 -4.54 0.38
N TRP A 39 1.20 -4.49 -0.13
CA TRP A 39 0.84 -3.71 -1.31
C TRP A 39 -0.63 -3.30 -1.28
N CYS A 40 -0.99 -2.35 -2.13
CA CYS A 40 -2.38 -1.98 -2.36
C CYS A 40 -2.99 -2.88 -3.43
N SER A 41 -4.07 -3.57 -3.11
CA SER A 41 -4.88 -4.36 -4.03
C SER A 41 -6.18 -3.64 -4.35
N THR A 42 -6.56 -3.63 -5.63
CA THR A 42 -7.85 -3.10 -6.12
C THR A 42 -8.71 -4.18 -6.78
N SER A 43 -8.36 -5.44 -6.60
CA SER A 43 -8.98 -6.58 -7.28
C SER A 43 -10.46 -6.78 -6.95
N THR A 44 -10.92 -6.32 -5.78
CA THR A 44 -12.32 -6.42 -5.31
C THR A 44 -13.16 -5.18 -5.64
N GLY A 45 -12.60 -4.18 -6.34
CA GLY A 45 -13.25 -2.89 -6.60
C GLY A 45 -13.06 -1.86 -5.48
N VAL A 46 -12.90 -2.28 -4.23
CA VAL A 46 -12.54 -1.41 -3.10
C VAL A 46 -11.04 -1.51 -2.86
N PRO A 47 -10.29 -0.38 -2.83
CA PRO A 47 -8.87 -0.40 -2.54
C PRO A 47 -8.58 -0.99 -1.15
N MET A 48 -7.63 -1.91 -1.08
CA MET A 48 -7.29 -2.63 0.15
C MET A 48 -5.78 -2.75 0.32
N THR A 49 -5.25 -2.36 1.47
CA THR A 49 -3.90 -2.74 1.87
C THR A 49 -3.90 -4.19 2.26
N VAL A 50 -3.06 -4.99 1.62
CA VAL A 50 -2.93 -6.42 1.87
C VAL A 50 -1.49 -6.78 2.21
N TYR A 51 -1.33 -7.89 2.92
CA TYR A 51 -0.02 -8.47 3.28
C TYR A 51 0.06 -9.89 2.79
N GLN A 52 1.15 -10.26 2.13
CA GLN A 52 1.49 -11.65 1.88
C GLN A 52 2.44 -12.14 2.96
N ASN A 53 2.07 -13.21 3.64
CA ASN A 53 2.92 -13.84 4.64
C ASN A 53 3.98 -14.75 4.01
N PRO A 54 4.97 -15.25 4.77
CA PRO A 54 6.02 -16.14 4.25
C PRO A 54 5.48 -17.44 3.62
N GLN A 55 4.29 -17.88 4.00
CA GLN A 55 3.62 -19.06 3.47
C GLN A 55 2.88 -18.78 2.15
N GLY A 56 2.89 -17.52 1.70
CA GLY A 56 2.25 -17.07 0.46
C GLY A 56 0.77 -16.72 0.61
N ALA A 57 0.19 -16.82 1.80
CA ALA A 57 -1.19 -16.41 2.04
C ALA A 57 -1.32 -14.88 2.00
N ILE A 58 -2.38 -14.40 1.34
CA ILE A 58 -2.69 -12.98 1.23
C ILE A 58 -3.74 -12.63 2.29
N GLU A 59 -3.36 -11.72 3.17
CA GLU A 59 -4.19 -11.28 4.29
C GLU A 59 -4.62 -9.83 4.09
N PRO A 60 -5.92 -9.52 4.23
CA PRO A 60 -6.39 -8.14 4.22
C PRO A 60 -5.93 -7.42 5.49
N TRP A 61 -5.54 -6.14 5.34
CA TRP A 61 -5.11 -5.31 6.47
C TRP A 61 -5.97 -4.09 6.66
N ILE A 62 -6.20 -3.31 5.60
CA ILE A 62 -6.98 -2.08 5.67
C ILE A 62 -7.86 -1.95 4.44
N GLU A 63 -9.15 -1.83 4.62
CA GLU A 63 -10.10 -1.45 3.58
C GLU A 63 -10.26 0.07 3.52
N TRP A 64 -10.19 0.64 2.32
CA TRP A 64 -10.22 2.08 2.08
C TRP A 64 -11.54 2.50 1.41
N ALA A 65 -12.63 2.51 2.17
CA ALA A 65 -13.95 2.84 1.64
C ALA A 65 -14.33 4.33 1.79
N SER A 66 -13.64 5.09 2.66
CA SER A 66 -14.05 6.46 3.00
C SER A 66 -13.46 7.51 2.06
N ASP A 67 -14.30 8.39 1.52
CA ASP A 67 -13.93 9.53 0.67
C ASP A 67 -13.59 10.82 1.44
N TYR A 68 -13.56 10.76 2.77
CA TYR A 68 -13.41 11.95 3.63
C TYR A 68 -12.23 12.86 3.24
N PHE A 69 -11.12 12.28 2.79
CA PHE A 69 -9.91 13.02 2.41
C PHE A 69 -9.78 13.27 0.91
N SER A 70 -10.78 12.91 0.10
CA SER A 70 -10.71 13.02 -1.38
C SER A 70 -10.61 14.47 -1.84
N GLY A 71 -11.28 15.41 -1.15
CA GLY A 71 -11.18 16.84 -1.43
C GLY A 71 -9.77 17.43 -1.21
N SER A 72 -8.90 16.74 -0.47
CA SER A 72 -7.50 17.11 -0.25
C SER A 72 -6.53 16.28 -1.12
N GLY A 73 -7.02 15.56 -2.14
CA GLY A 73 -6.21 14.73 -3.03
C GLY A 73 -5.90 13.33 -2.49
N TYR A 74 -6.41 12.96 -1.31
CA TYR A 74 -6.20 11.67 -0.68
C TYR A 74 -7.44 10.78 -0.81
N ASN A 75 -7.82 10.43 -2.05
CA ASN A 75 -8.88 9.48 -2.30
C ASN A 75 -8.52 8.07 -1.79
N PRO A 76 -9.49 7.11 -1.72
CA PRO A 76 -9.24 5.77 -1.21
C PRO A 76 -8.06 5.06 -1.86
N THR A 77 -7.90 5.14 -3.18
CA THR A 77 -6.80 4.50 -3.92
C THR A 77 -5.45 5.12 -3.57
N THR A 78 -5.36 6.45 -3.54
CA THR A 78 -4.14 7.17 -3.14
C THR A 78 -3.73 6.81 -1.71
N ARG A 79 -4.67 6.77 -0.78
CA ARG A 79 -4.41 6.39 0.62
C ARG A 79 -3.93 4.94 0.73
N CYS A 80 -4.59 4.03 0.02
CA CYS A 80 -4.19 2.63 -0.06
C CYS A 80 -2.73 2.49 -0.52
N GLN A 81 -2.35 3.12 -1.61
CA GLN A 81 -0.99 3.08 -2.16
C GLN A 81 0.04 3.64 -1.17
N LEU A 82 -0.20 4.84 -0.63
CA LEU A 82 0.71 5.48 0.30
C LEU A 82 0.91 4.67 1.59
N VAL A 83 -0.17 4.15 2.16
CA VAL A 83 -0.08 3.40 3.43
C VAL A 83 0.54 2.03 3.21
N SER A 84 0.20 1.35 2.14
CA SER A 84 0.84 0.08 1.79
C SER A 84 2.36 0.24 1.58
N GLN A 85 2.78 1.31 0.90
CA GLN A 85 4.19 1.61 0.69
C GLN A 85 4.91 1.93 2.01
N ARG A 86 4.28 2.68 2.93
CA ARG A 86 4.83 2.97 4.26
C ARG A 86 5.02 1.69 5.07
N LEU A 87 3.98 0.84 5.16
CA LEU A 87 4.05 -0.43 5.87
C LEU A 87 5.15 -1.33 5.32
N GLU A 88 5.29 -1.43 4.00
CA GLU A 88 6.37 -2.20 3.38
C GLU A 88 7.75 -1.61 3.71
N THR A 89 7.90 -0.30 3.65
CA THR A 89 9.15 0.38 4.02
C THR A 89 9.50 0.12 5.48
N TYR A 90 8.52 0.25 6.39
CA TYR A 90 8.76 0.03 7.82
C TYR A 90 9.05 -1.45 8.12
N ARG A 91 8.39 -2.38 7.44
CA ARG A 91 8.68 -3.82 7.56
C ARG A 91 10.13 -4.11 7.14
N ARG A 92 10.55 -3.65 5.97
CA ARG A 92 11.91 -3.86 5.45
C ARG A 92 12.99 -3.24 6.34
N ASN A 93 12.70 -2.08 6.90
CA ASN A 93 13.61 -1.37 7.80
C ASN A 93 13.53 -1.85 9.26
N ARG A 94 12.75 -2.90 9.56
CA ARG A 94 12.52 -3.42 10.93
C ARG A 94 11.93 -2.37 11.89
N GLN A 95 11.19 -1.40 11.35
CA GLN A 95 10.51 -0.33 12.10
C GLN A 95 9.04 -0.65 12.40
N LEU A 96 8.53 -1.77 11.87
CA LEU A 96 7.16 -2.24 12.07
C LEU A 96 7.15 -3.28 13.20
N LYS A 97 7.43 -2.84 14.42
CA LYS A 97 7.43 -3.73 15.60
C LYS A 97 6.09 -3.68 16.33
N TYR A 98 5.67 -2.49 16.72
CA TYR A 98 4.36 -2.25 17.31
C TYR A 98 3.58 -1.26 16.47
N ILE A 99 2.26 -1.45 16.40
CA ILE A 99 1.31 -0.45 15.89
C ILE A 99 0.54 0.10 17.08
N THR A 100 0.41 1.41 17.13
CA THR A 100 -0.26 2.13 18.22
C THR A 100 -0.94 3.38 17.68
N VAL A 101 -1.52 4.18 18.56
CA VAL A 101 -2.12 5.48 18.28
C VAL A 101 -1.31 6.59 18.92
N GLY A 102 -1.38 7.77 18.33
CA GLY A 102 -0.71 8.95 18.87
C GLY A 102 -1.18 10.23 18.20
N VAL A 103 -0.47 11.32 18.47
CA VAL A 103 -0.72 12.63 17.85
C VAL A 103 0.54 13.06 17.09
N MET A 104 0.37 13.41 15.81
CA MET A 104 1.42 14.02 14.99
C MET A 104 0.85 15.26 14.30
N ASN A 105 1.55 16.39 14.38
CA ASN A 105 1.11 17.68 13.83
C ASN A 105 -0.32 18.07 14.28
N GLY A 106 -0.66 17.80 15.54
CA GLY A 106 -1.98 18.11 16.10
C GLY A 106 -3.13 17.22 15.60
N GLN A 107 -2.83 16.12 14.91
CA GLN A 107 -3.83 15.18 14.39
C GLN A 107 -3.64 13.78 15.00
N ASN A 108 -4.75 13.11 15.29
CA ASN A 108 -4.73 11.72 15.70
C ASN A 108 -4.26 10.84 14.54
N VAL A 109 -3.35 9.93 14.83
CA VAL A 109 -2.73 9.04 13.83
C VAL A 109 -2.65 7.60 14.33
N ILE A 110 -2.59 6.68 13.37
CA ILE A 110 -2.05 5.34 13.57
C ILE A 110 -0.58 5.39 13.17
N CYS A 111 0.29 4.84 14.02
CA CYS A 111 1.73 4.96 13.89
C CYS A 111 2.47 3.73 14.39
N THR A 112 3.78 3.64 14.11
CA THR A 112 4.64 2.61 14.69
C THR A 112 5.27 3.06 16.01
N ALA A 113 5.61 2.11 16.86
CA ALA A 113 6.47 2.30 18.05
C ALA A 113 7.49 1.17 18.15
N ASN A 114 8.64 1.45 18.78
CA ASN A 114 9.70 0.45 18.94
C ASN A 114 9.52 -0.41 20.19
N GLN A 115 8.73 0.04 21.15
CA GLN A 115 8.44 -0.65 22.40
C GLN A 115 7.07 -0.28 22.94
N VAL A 116 6.54 -1.11 23.82
CA VAL A 116 5.32 -0.82 24.58
C VAL A 116 5.54 0.45 25.41
N ASN A 117 4.54 1.33 25.46
CA ASN A 117 4.59 2.67 26.04
C ASN A 117 5.62 3.62 25.38
N GLY A 118 6.17 3.25 24.23
CA GLY A 118 7.05 4.11 23.44
C GLY A 118 6.28 5.20 22.70
N VAL A 119 7.02 6.23 22.28
CA VAL A 119 6.43 7.31 21.47
C VAL A 119 6.05 6.84 20.08
N CYS A 120 5.02 7.48 19.51
CA CYS A 120 4.63 7.34 18.12
C CYS A 120 5.78 7.83 17.22
N GLN A 121 6.36 6.95 16.40
CA GLN A 121 7.58 7.25 15.62
C GLN A 121 7.30 7.51 14.15
N ASN A 122 6.71 6.54 13.47
CA ASN A 122 6.50 6.64 12.03
C ASN A 122 5.01 6.62 11.71
N LEU A 123 4.55 7.61 10.96
CA LEU A 123 3.16 7.75 10.53
C LEU A 123 2.75 6.58 9.63
N ILE A 124 1.72 5.83 10.01
CA ILE A 124 1.05 4.91 9.10
C ILE A 124 -0.04 5.68 8.34
N TYR A 125 -1.07 6.18 9.04
CA TYR A 125 -2.06 7.07 8.44
C TYR A 125 -2.72 8.00 9.47
N THR A 126 -3.28 9.11 8.98
CA THR A 126 -4.00 10.11 9.77
C THR A 126 -5.47 9.73 9.87
N LEU A 127 -6.03 9.89 11.06
CA LEU A 127 -7.45 9.69 11.33
C LEU A 127 -8.25 10.97 10.98
N ARG A 128 -9.52 10.81 10.60
CA ARG A 128 -10.40 11.96 10.40
C ARG A 128 -10.69 12.63 11.76
N ARG A 129 -11.03 13.91 11.73
CA ARG A 129 -11.43 14.62 12.95
C ARG A 129 -12.64 13.93 13.61
N GLY A 130 -12.58 13.79 14.94
CA GLY A 130 -13.64 13.15 15.73
C GLY A 130 -13.65 11.61 15.66
N GLN A 131 -12.75 10.99 14.91
CA GLN A 131 -12.60 9.53 14.90
C GLN A 131 -11.84 9.08 16.14
N ASP A 132 -12.40 8.11 16.87
CA ASP A 132 -11.75 7.52 18.05
C ASP A 132 -10.50 6.74 17.62
N PRO A 133 -9.31 7.11 18.10
CA PRO A 133 -8.06 6.45 17.71
C PRO A 133 -7.98 5.01 18.18
N ILE A 134 -8.43 4.73 19.40
CA ILE A 134 -8.34 3.38 20.00
C ILE A 134 -9.31 2.44 19.29
N ALA A 135 -10.55 2.86 19.08
CA ALA A 135 -11.52 2.09 18.30
C ALA A 135 -11.03 1.84 16.86
N SER A 136 -10.39 2.86 16.25
CA SER A 136 -9.82 2.71 14.90
C SER A 136 -8.70 1.68 14.83
N LEU A 137 -7.85 1.64 15.85
CA LEU A 137 -6.77 0.66 15.94
C LEU A 137 -7.32 -0.76 16.14
N TYR A 138 -8.30 -0.95 17.01
CA TYR A 138 -8.95 -2.25 17.19
C TYR A 138 -9.68 -2.71 15.94
N ASN A 139 -10.40 -1.82 15.25
CA ASN A 139 -11.08 -2.15 14.00
C ASN A 139 -10.11 -2.59 12.90
N LEU A 140 -8.94 -1.96 12.84
CA LEU A 140 -7.87 -2.39 11.93
C LEU A 140 -7.45 -3.84 12.14
N LEU A 141 -7.57 -4.35 13.36
CA LEU A 141 -7.13 -5.69 13.73
C LEU A 141 -8.28 -6.70 13.80
N ALA A 142 -9.47 -6.27 14.21
CA ALA A 142 -10.66 -7.11 14.30
C ALA A 142 -11.06 -7.69 12.95
N TRP A 143 -10.97 -6.89 11.90
CA TRP A 143 -11.15 -7.29 10.52
C TRP A 143 -10.25 -8.49 10.15
N ARG A 144 -9.01 -8.50 10.62
CA ARG A 144 -8.01 -9.52 10.34
C ARG A 144 -8.28 -10.84 11.10
N GLN A 145 -8.93 -10.78 12.25
CA GLN A 145 -9.18 -11.94 13.12
C GLN A 145 -10.55 -12.58 12.89
N GLY A 146 -11.38 -12.01 12.00
CA GLY A 146 -12.79 -12.45 11.82
C GLY A 146 -13.64 -12.27 13.07
N GLN A 147 -13.13 -11.55 14.07
CA GLN A 147 -13.82 -11.30 15.34
C GLN A 147 -14.28 -9.85 15.39
N VAL A 148 -15.57 -9.66 15.47
CA VAL A 148 -16.24 -8.35 15.58
C VAL A 148 -16.39 -7.92 17.05
N GLU A 149 -15.80 -8.61 18.00
CA GLU A 149 -15.84 -8.19 19.38
C GLU A 149 -14.80 -7.10 19.64
N MET A 150 -15.28 -5.86 19.60
CA MET A 150 -14.59 -4.77 20.27
C MET A 150 -14.51 -5.12 21.77
N PRO A 151 -13.34 -5.01 22.42
CA PRO A 151 -13.29 -5.09 23.86
C PRO A 151 -14.31 -4.10 24.40
N SER A 152 -15.21 -4.56 25.26
CA SER A 152 -16.13 -3.68 25.98
C SER A 152 -15.32 -2.50 26.50
N THR A 153 -15.84 -1.30 26.34
CA THR A 153 -15.25 -0.04 26.78
C THR A 153 -14.87 -0.13 28.25
N ASN A 154 -13.70 -0.71 28.52
CA ASN A 154 -13.08 -0.55 29.82
C ASN A 154 -12.46 0.82 29.84
N GLU A 155 -12.75 1.60 30.85
CA GLU A 155 -12.18 2.92 31.18
C GLU A 155 -10.64 2.89 31.38
N SER A 156 -9.95 1.87 30.88
CA SER A 156 -8.49 1.84 30.92
C SER A 156 -7.95 2.83 29.88
N SER A 157 -7.50 3.97 30.35
CA SER A 157 -6.81 5.01 29.61
C SER A 157 -5.45 4.56 29.03
N LYS A 158 -5.18 3.27 28.96
CA LYS A 158 -3.94 2.73 28.40
C LYS A 158 -4.01 2.70 26.88
N ILE A 159 -3.09 3.42 26.26
CA ILE A 159 -2.87 3.37 24.81
C ILE A 159 -2.46 1.93 24.43
N PRO A 160 -3.19 1.28 23.49
CA PRO A 160 -2.87 -0.07 23.07
C PRO A 160 -1.62 -0.10 22.17
N TYR A 161 -0.77 -1.10 22.39
CA TYR A 161 0.41 -1.41 21.55
C TYR A 161 0.26 -2.82 21.04
N ILE A 162 0.19 -2.99 19.73
CA ILE A 162 -0.03 -4.26 19.09
C ILE A 162 1.28 -4.76 18.52
N ASP A 163 1.74 -5.91 19.03
CA ASP A 163 2.91 -6.58 18.48
C ASP A 163 2.60 -7.10 17.08
N VAL A 164 3.26 -6.51 16.09
CA VAL A 164 3.08 -6.86 14.69
C VAL A 164 4.06 -7.95 14.26
N MET A 165 5.20 -8.08 14.95
CA MET A 165 6.21 -9.09 14.60
C MET A 165 5.68 -10.52 14.75
N GLU A 166 4.83 -10.77 15.74
CA GLU A 166 4.13 -12.05 15.92
C GLU A 166 3.15 -12.32 14.77
N LYS A 167 2.56 -11.26 14.21
CA LYS A 167 1.53 -11.35 13.17
C LYS A 167 2.09 -11.40 11.74
N LEU A 168 3.37 -11.11 11.56
CA LEU A 168 4.07 -11.14 10.26
C LEU A 168 4.87 -12.44 10.02
N ARG A 169 4.77 -13.40 10.93
CA ARG A 169 5.42 -14.72 10.83
C ARG A 169 4.68 -15.72 9.99
#